data_c0654482198023ed1529e453d5881db0
#
_entry.id   c0654482198023ed1529e453d5881db0
#
_cell.length_a   1.000
_cell.length_b   1.000
_cell.length_c   1.000
_cell.angle_alpha   90.00
_cell.angle_beta   90.00
_cell.angle_gamma   90.00
#
_symmetry.space_group_name_H-M   'P 1'
#
loop_
_entity.id
_entity.type
_entity.pdbx_description
1 polymer ?
#
loop_
_entity_poly.entity_id
_entity_poly.type
_entity_poly.pdbx_seq_one_letter_code
_entity_poly.pdbx_strand_id
1 'polypeptide(L)'
;MKVIVPVMLLMLSACSNVPVAIKDAPTPDLQLAQVSGDAVNQKGQRVRWGGQVVKVENSDEGAFLHIAQFPLNSFGRPITSDDSDGRFLAYNKTFVDPYIYKKGTSVTVAGVINDTSTIKVDQKTMTVPVVQVTDLYRWTVSHYDRDPYWRGYPYYYDHFGYGVSYPYWRSRWHYGRGYYW
;
A
#
# COMPACT_ATOMS: atom_id res chain seq x y z
N MET A 1 21.56 41.46 17.32
CA MET A 1 20.35 40.60 17.34
C MET A 1 19.67 40.44 15.97
N LYS A 2 20.40 40.28 14.84
CA LYS A 2 19.82 40.19 13.48
C LYS A 2 20.20 38.91 12.71
N VAL A 3 20.85 37.91 13.35
CA VAL A 3 21.36 36.70 12.69
C VAL A 3 20.59 35.43 13.05
N ILE A 4 19.69 35.47 14.03
CA ILE A 4 18.97 34.29 14.55
C ILE A 4 17.75 33.91 13.68
N VAL A 5 17.14 34.88 12.97
CA VAL A 5 15.93 34.64 12.14
C VAL A 5 16.18 33.75 10.91
N PRO A 6 17.29 33.86 10.15
CA PRO A 6 17.48 33.01 8.98
C PRO A 6 17.84 31.55 9.31
N VAL A 7 18.37 31.27 10.50
CA VAL A 7 18.74 29.89 10.90
C VAL A 7 17.50 29.05 11.25
N MET A 8 16.42 29.66 11.72
CA MET A 8 15.19 28.97 12.09
C MET A 8 14.33 28.56 10.86
N LEU A 9 14.57 29.16 9.70
CA LEU A 9 13.83 28.85 8.46
C LEU A 9 14.37 27.63 7.73
N LEU A 10 15.54 27.10 8.09
CA LEU A 10 16.21 25.96 7.44
C LEU A 10 15.80 24.59 8.03
N MET A 11 15.02 24.56 9.12
CA MET A 11 14.66 23.31 9.81
C MET A 11 13.29 22.70 9.39
N LEU A 12 12.65 23.24 8.36
CA LEU A 12 11.30 22.80 7.93
C LEU A 12 11.30 21.84 6.74
N SER A 13 12.43 21.23 6.36
CA SER A 13 12.45 20.13 5.41
C SER A 13 12.09 18.81 6.12
N ALA A 14 10.81 18.66 6.49
CA ALA A 14 10.26 17.38 6.88
C ALA A 14 10.26 16.46 5.64
N CYS A 15 11.31 15.68 5.47
CA CYS A 15 11.41 14.66 4.43
C CYS A 15 10.30 13.64 4.63
N SER A 16 9.37 13.56 3.68
CA SER A 16 8.47 12.42 3.59
C SER A 16 9.34 11.19 3.27
N ASN A 17 9.32 10.16 4.12
CA ASN A 17 10.15 8.94 4.00
C ASN A 17 9.75 8.01 2.84
N VAL A 18 8.86 8.42 1.94
CA VAL A 18 8.45 7.62 0.79
C VAL A 18 9.38 7.93 -0.39
N PRO A 19 10.09 6.93 -0.95
CA PRO A 19 10.97 7.12 -2.11
C PRO A 19 10.22 7.76 -3.29
N VAL A 20 10.94 8.57 -4.07
CA VAL A 20 10.38 9.24 -5.26
C VAL A 20 9.85 8.21 -6.26
N ALA A 21 10.57 7.11 -6.49
CA ALA A 21 10.14 6.02 -7.37
C ALA A 21 8.83 5.34 -6.95
N ILE A 22 8.42 5.50 -5.70
CA ILE A 22 7.15 4.99 -5.18
C ILE A 22 6.04 6.03 -5.32
N LYS A 23 6.36 7.32 -5.20
CA LYS A 23 5.38 8.40 -5.38
C LYS A 23 5.06 8.65 -6.84
N ASP A 24 6.09 8.72 -7.67
CA ASP A 24 5.95 9.13 -9.07
C ASP A 24 5.83 7.91 -9.97
N ALA A 25 4.79 7.90 -10.80
CA ALA A 25 4.61 6.85 -11.78
C ALA A 25 5.67 6.96 -12.88
N PRO A 26 6.21 5.84 -13.38
CA PRO A 26 7.05 5.85 -14.58
C PRO A 26 6.22 6.29 -15.80
N THR A 27 6.90 6.78 -16.82
CA THR A 27 6.26 7.07 -18.11
C THR A 27 6.81 6.11 -19.18
N PRO A 28 5.96 5.28 -19.81
CA PRO A 28 4.52 5.09 -19.58
C PRO A 28 4.21 4.40 -18.24
N ASP A 29 3.04 4.67 -17.63
CA ASP A 29 2.55 4.00 -16.42
C ASP A 29 1.81 2.71 -16.81
N LEU A 30 2.57 1.65 -17.07
CA LEU A 30 2.05 0.35 -17.47
C LEU A 30 1.38 -0.35 -16.29
N GLN A 31 0.10 -0.69 -16.44
CA GLN A 31 -0.65 -1.45 -15.44
C GLN A 31 -0.48 -2.96 -15.64
N LEU A 32 -0.62 -3.74 -14.56
CA LEU A 32 -0.45 -5.20 -14.63
C LEU A 32 -1.38 -5.86 -15.65
N ALA A 33 -2.63 -5.42 -15.74
CA ALA A 33 -3.60 -5.95 -16.68
C ALA A 33 -3.14 -5.81 -18.15
N GLN A 34 -2.42 -4.73 -18.48
CA GLN A 34 -1.88 -4.50 -19.82
C GLN A 34 -0.68 -5.39 -20.14
N VAL A 35 0.08 -5.76 -19.11
CA VAL A 35 1.32 -6.56 -19.23
C VAL A 35 1.04 -8.06 -19.15
N SER A 36 0.05 -8.51 -18.39
CA SER A 36 -0.19 -9.92 -18.09
C SER A 36 -0.38 -10.82 -19.31
N GLY A 37 -0.87 -10.26 -20.42
CA GLY A 37 -1.02 -11.00 -21.70
C GLY A 37 0.23 -10.99 -22.60
N ASP A 38 1.19 -10.09 -22.33
CA ASP A 38 2.32 -9.81 -23.24
C ASP A 38 3.61 -9.43 -22.48
N ALA A 39 3.81 -9.99 -21.31
CA ALA A 39 4.90 -9.63 -20.41
C ALA A 39 6.31 -9.85 -21.02
N VAL A 40 6.43 -10.79 -21.95
CA VAL A 40 7.70 -11.07 -22.65
C VAL A 40 8.12 -9.87 -23.51
N ASN A 41 7.18 -9.26 -24.22
CA ASN A 41 7.46 -8.08 -25.09
C ASN A 41 7.61 -6.80 -24.27
N GLN A 42 7.19 -6.80 -23.01
CA GLN A 42 7.35 -5.66 -22.08
C GLN A 42 8.64 -5.73 -21.23
N LYS A 43 9.51 -6.71 -21.51
CA LYS A 43 10.80 -6.83 -20.81
C LYS A 43 11.63 -5.55 -20.96
N GLY A 44 12.21 -5.09 -19.85
CA GLY A 44 12.97 -3.85 -19.78
C GLY A 44 12.14 -2.59 -19.46
N GLN A 45 10.82 -2.68 -19.47
CA GLN A 45 9.95 -1.55 -19.12
C GLN A 45 9.95 -1.31 -17.60
N ARG A 46 9.97 -0.04 -17.22
CA ARG A 46 9.81 0.37 -15.83
C ARG A 46 8.35 0.30 -15.42
N VAL A 47 8.12 -0.24 -14.23
CA VAL A 47 6.77 -0.34 -13.65
C VAL A 47 6.78 0.09 -12.19
N ARG A 48 5.61 0.53 -11.73
CA ARG A 48 5.32 0.80 -10.34
C ARG A 48 3.99 0.12 -9.99
N TRP A 49 4.07 -1.03 -9.33
CA TRP A 49 2.91 -1.80 -8.94
C TRP A 49 2.86 -1.98 -7.43
N GLY A 50 1.67 -2.03 -6.89
CA GLY A 50 1.48 -2.31 -5.49
C GLY A 50 0.46 -3.39 -5.24
N GLY A 51 0.43 -3.84 -4.00
CA GLY A 51 -0.49 -4.90 -3.62
C GLY A 51 -0.25 -5.44 -2.22
N GLN A 52 -0.78 -6.62 -1.98
CA GLN A 52 -0.56 -7.35 -0.75
C GLN A 52 0.36 -8.54 -0.97
N VAL A 53 1.34 -8.70 -0.08
CA VAL A 53 2.20 -9.87 -0.04
C VAL A 53 1.35 -11.11 0.24
N VAL A 54 1.50 -12.12 -0.60
CA VAL A 54 0.88 -13.44 -0.43
C VAL A 54 1.87 -14.42 0.20
N LYS A 55 3.13 -14.37 -0.25
CA LYS A 55 4.22 -15.26 0.18
C LYS A 55 5.56 -14.59 -0.09
N VAL A 56 6.56 -14.93 0.71
CA VAL A 56 7.98 -14.61 0.47
C VAL A 56 8.75 -15.90 0.38
N GLU A 57 9.61 -16.03 -0.62
CA GLU A 57 10.53 -17.14 -0.83
C GLU A 57 11.94 -16.59 -0.90
N ASN A 58 12.80 -16.98 0.03
CA ASN A 58 14.20 -16.61 0.04
C ASN A 58 15.07 -17.76 -0.49
N SER A 59 16.08 -17.43 -1.25
CA SER A 59 17.14 -18.33 -1.71
C SER A 59 18.50 -17.63 -1.56
N ASP A 60 19.57 -18.37 -1.86
CA ASP A 60 20.94 -17.82 -1.84
C ASP A 60 21.13 -16.71 -2.90
N GLU A 61 20.31 -16.71 -3.95
CA GLU A 61 20.38 -15.74 -5.06
C GLU A 61 19.54 -14.48 -4.80
N GLY A 62 18.66 -14.48 -3.79
CA GLY A 62 17.75 -13.37 -3.46
C GLY A 62 16.39 -13.84 -3.00
N ALA A 63 15.43 -12.94 -3.02
CA ALA A 63 14.08 -13.17 -2.53
C ALA A 63 13.02 -12.90 -3.60
N PHE A 64 12.00 -13.78 -3.68
CA PHE A 64 10.79 -13.55 -4.46
C PHE A 64 9.63 -13.23 -3.53
N LEU A 65 8.99 -12.10 -3.76
CA LEU A 65 7.73 -11.76 -3.13
C LEU A 65 6.60 -12.04 -4.12
N HIS A 66 5.70 -12.94 -3.77
CA HIS A 66 4.44 -13.15 -4.48
C HIS A 66 3.45 -12.07 -4.03
N ILE A 67 2.98 -11.25 -4.94
CA ILE A 67 2.13 -10.09 -4.63
C ILE A 67 0.82 -10.20 -5.42
N ALA A 68 -0.31 -10.12 -4.69
CA ALA A 68 -1.61 -9.86 -5.29
C ALA A 68 -1.68 -8.35 -5.55
N GLN A 69 -1.79 -7.96 -6.82
CA GLN A 69 -1.77 -6.57 -7.24
C GLN A 69 -3.10 -5.88 -6.96
N PHE A 70 -3.05 -4.64 -6.54
CA PHE A 70 -4.18 -3.74 -6.39
C PHE A 70 -3.86 -2.36 -6.98
N PRO A 71 -4.87 -1.61 -7.46
CA PRO A 71 -4.67 -0.24 -7.91
C PRO A 71 -4.00 0.63 -6.86
N LEU A 72 -3.25 1.64 -7.31
CA LEU A 72 -2.57 2.59 -6.43
C LEU A 72 -3.35 3.90 -6.34
N ASN A 73 -3.39 4.48 -5.13
CA ASN A 73 -3.85 5.86 -4.96
C ASN A 73 -2.76 6.87 -5.41
N SER A 74 -3.08 8.17 -5.33
CA SER A 74 -2.17 9.27 -5.70
C SER A 74 -0.85 9.30 -4.91
N PHE A 75 -0.79 8.64 -3.74
CA PHE A 75 0.43 8.53 -2.93
C PHE A 75 1.24 7.27 -3.23
N GLY A 76 0.79 6.45 -4.18
CA GLY A 76 1.40 5.17 -4.50
C GLY A 76 1.05 4.03 -3.55
N ARG A 77 0.05 4.20 -2.66
CA ARG A 77 -0.41 3.15 -1.73
C ARG A 77 -1.47 2.28 -2.39
N PRO A 78 -1.41 0.93 -2.23
CA PRO A 78 -2.42 0.02 -2.74
C PRO A 78 -3.81 0.25 -2.11
N ILE A 79 -4.86 0.27 -2.94
CA ILE A 79 -6.26 0.36 -2.54
C ILE A 79 -6.80 -1.07 -2.42
N THR A 80 -6.64 -1.67 -1.26
CA THR A 80 -6.96 -3.10 -1.04
C THR A 80 -8.44 -3.39 -0.86
N SER A 81 -9.29 -2.37 -0.94
CA SER A 81 -10.76 -2.50 -1.02
C SER A 81 -11.25 -2.76 -2.44
N ASP A 82 -10.42 -2.51 -3.45
CA ASP A 82 -10.73 -2.70 -4.86
C ASP A 82 -10.46 -4.14 -5.29
N ASP A 83 -10.84 -4.48 -6.51
CA ASP A 83 -10.53 -5.77 -7.10
C ASP A 83 -9.06 -5.89 -7.48
N SER A 84 -8.52 -7.10 -7.40
CA SER A 84 -7.15 -7.39 -7.79
C SER A 84 -7.08 -7.65 -9.30
N ASP A 85 -6.15 -6.98 -9.99
CA ASP A 85 -5.88 -7.20 -11.41
C ASP A 85 -5.04 -8.47 -11.68
N GLY A 86 -4.67 -9.21 -10.64
CA GLY A 86 -3.92 -10.43 -10.77
C GLY A 86 -2.71 -10.50 -9.83
N ARG A 87 -1.67 -11.19 -10.26
CA ARG A 87 -0.44 -11.42 -9.47
C ARG A 87 0.81 -11.10 -10.26
N PHE A 88 1.84 -10.70 -9.54
CA PHE A 88 3.20 -10.59 -10.06
C PHE A 88 4.22 -11.07 -9.03
N LEU A 89 5.43 -11.36 -9.47
CA LEU A 89 6.57 -11.64 -8.62
C LEU A 89 7.49 -10.41 -8.57
N ALA A 90 7.87 -10.02 -7.37
CA ALA A 90 8.91 -9.01 -7.17
C ALA A 90 10.19 -9.74 -6.72
N TYR A 91 11.24 -9.68 -7.58
CA TYR A 91 12.54 -10.25 -7.27
C TYR A 91 13.43 -9.18 -6.63
N ASN A 92 13.86 -9.44 -5.41
CA ASN A 92 14.81 -8.61 -4.67
C ASN A 92 16.15 -9.34 -4.51
N LYS A 93 17.26 -8.68 -4.84
CA LYS A 93 18.61 -9.27 -4.77
C LYS A 93 19.07 -9.60 -3.35
N THR A 94 18.43 -9.00 -2.35
CA THR A 94 18.76 -9.19 -0.94
C THR A 94 17.66 -9.96 -0.23
N PHE A 95 18.02 -10.56 0.89
CA PHE A 95 17.09 -11.23 1.78
C PHE A 95 15.92 -10.31 2.17
N VAL A 96 14.72 -10.86 2.17
CA VAL A 96 13.50 -10.19 2.63
C VAL A 96 12.93 -10.97 3.80
N ASP A 97 12.85 -10.34 4.97
CA ASP A 97 12.36 -11.00 6.18
C ASP A 97 10.85 -11.32 6.07
N PRO A 98 10.46 -12.61 6.07
CA PRO A 98 9.06 -13.02 5.98
C PRO A 98 8.21 -12.57 7.19
N TYR A 99 8.83 -12.26 8.32
CA TYR A 99 8.13 -11.73 9.49
C TYR A 99 7.70 -10.27 9.27
N ILE A 100 8.55 -9.48 8.62
CA ILE A 100 8.27 -8.08 8.26
C ILE A 100 7.31 -8.01 7.08
N TYR A 101 7.53 -8.83 6.04
CA TYR A 101 6.73 -8.90 4.83
C TYR A 101 5.78 -10.11 4.84
N LYS A 102 5.06 -10.27 5.95
CA LYS A 102 4.10 -11.36 6.11
C LYS A 102 2.91 -11.22 5.16
N LYS A 103 2.17 -12.32 4.98
CA LYS A 103 0.91 -12.34 4.20
C LYS A 103 -0.03 -11.21 4.63
N GLY A 104 -0.56 -10.47 3.65
CA GLY A 104 -1.43 -9.31 3.86
C GLY A 104 -0.70 -7.97 4.06
N THR A 105 0.64 -7.96 4.11
CA THR A 105 1.40 -6.71 4.17
C THR A 105 1.23 -5.94 2.87
N SER A 106 0.78 -4.68 2.96
CA SER A 106 0.69 -3.78 1.80
C SER A 106 2.07 -3.26 1.41
N VAL A 107 2.40 -3.39 0.13
CA VAL A 107 3.70 -2.96 -0.42
C VAL A 107 3.49 -2.26 -1.76
N THR A 108 4.44 -1.40 -2.12
CA THR A 108 4.58 -0.88 -3.48
C THR A 108 6.00 -1.15 -3.94
N VAL A 109 6.09 -1.63 -5.16
CA VAL A 109 7.33 -2.02 -5.83
C VAL A 109 7.52 -1.10 -7.02
N ALA A 110 8.66 -0.45 -7.11
CA ALA A 110 9.17 0.14 -8.34
C ALA A 110 10.29 -0.75 -8.88
N GLY A 111 10.33 -0.96 -10.18
CA GLY A 111 11.31 -1.84 -10.77
C GLY A 111 11.20 -1.94 -12.28
N VAL A 112 11.84 -2.97 -12.82
CA VAL A 112 11.88 -3.26 -14.26
C VAL A 112 11.34 -4.67 -14.50
N ILE A 113 10.49 -4.82 -15.50
CA ILE A 113 10.04 -6.16 -15.93
C ILE A 113 11.25 -6.91 -16.48
N ASN A 114 11.64 -7.99 -15.81
CA ASN A 114 12.83 -8.76 -16.18
C ASN A 114 12.50 -10.04 -16.94
N ASP A 115 11.45 -10.75 -16.49
CA ASP A 115 11.08 -12.05 -17.03
C ASP A 115 9.62 -12.40 -16.72
N THR A 116 9.22 -13.60 -17.05
CA THR A 116 7.99 -14.24 -16.61
C THR A 116 8.29 -15.49 -15.83
N SER A 117 7.42 -15.85 -14.90
CA SER A 117 7.55 -17.11 -14.14
C SER A 117 6.19 -17.79 -14.02
N THR A 118 6.23 -19.10 -13.95
CA THR A 118 5.03 -19.91 -13.76
C THR A 118 4.85 -20.21 -12.28
N ILE A 119 3.72 -19.79 -11.73
CA ILE A 119 3.35 -20.05 -10.33
C ILE A 119 2.12 -20.94 -10.25
N LYS A 120 2.05 -21.73 -9.18
CA LYS A 120 0.87 -22.53 -8.85
C LYS A 120 0.07 -21.85 -7.74
N VAL A 121 -1.22 -21.62 -8.00
CA VAL A 121 -2.17 -21.07 -7.04
C VAL A 121 -3.28 -22.09 -6.88
N ASP A 122 -3.30 -22.77 -5.76
CA ASP A 122 -4.13 -23.95 -5.51
C ASP A 122 -3.94 -25.00 -6.61
N GLN A 123 -4.98 -25.27 -7.41
CA GLN A 123 -4.94 -26.21 -8.54
C GLN A 123 -4.60 -25.55 -9.87
N LYS A 124 -4.58 -24.20 -9.92
CA LYS A 124 -4.35 -23.45 -11.16
C LYS A 124 -2.90 -23.06 -11.32
N THR A 125 -2.34 -23.37 -12.47
CA THR A 125 -1.04 -22.87 -12.91
C THR A 125 -1.25 -21.61 -13.74
N MET A 126 -0.47 -20.55 -13.45
CA MET A 126 -0.55 -19.28 -14.17
C MET A 126 0.84 -18.68 -14.38
N THR A 127 1.03 -18.04 -15.53
CA THR A 127 2.25 -17.29 -15.82
C THR A 127 2.07 -15.84 -15.37
N VAL A 128 3.05 -15.33 -14.64
CA VAL A 128 3.03 -13.97 -14.08
C VAL A 128 4.32 -13.24 -14.40
N PRO A 129 4.29 -11.91 -14.58
CA PRO A 129 5.51 -11.13 -14.78
C PRO A 129 6.38 -11.12 -13.53
N VAL A 130 7.70 -11.07 -13.75
CA VAL A 130 8.73 -10.91 -12.72
C VAL A 130 9.31 -9.50 -12.82
N VAL A 131 9.18 -8.73 -11.77
CA VAL A 131 9.72 -7.38 -11.63
C VAL A 131 11.02 -7.45 -10.83
N GLN A 132 12.13 -7.06 -11.44
CA GLN A 132 13.39 -6.80 -10.74
C GLN A 132 13.23 -5.53 -9.91
N VAL A 133 13.24 -5.66 -8.60
CA VAL A 133 13.01 -4.55 -7.65
C VAL A 133 14.17 -3.55 -7.70
N THR A 134 13.83 -2.27 -7.85
CA THR A 134 14.72 -1.14 -7.54
C THR A 134 14.37 -0.52 -6.21
N ASP A 135 13.07 -0.35 -5.93
CA ASP A 135 12.57 0.16 -4.67
C ASP A 135 11.39 -0.70 -4.18
N LEU A 136 11.43 -1.05 -2.90
CA LEU A 136 10.38 -1.78 -2.20
C LEU A 136 9.94 -0.97 -0.98
N TYR A 137 8.71 -0.49 -1.01
CA TYR A 137 8.16 0.28 0.09
C TYR A 137 7.03 -0.48 0.80
N ARG A 138 7.17 -0.65 2.11
CA ARG A 138 6.17 -1.29 2.98
C ARG A 138 5.28 -0.24 3.64
N TRP A 139 4.00 -0.35 3.41
CA TRP A 139 3.00 0.49 4.07
C TRP A 139 2.66 -0.06 5.44
N THR A 140 2.86 0.75 6.46
CA THR A 140 2.39 0.41 7.80
C THR A 140 0.90 0.73 7.91
N VAL A 141 0.16 -0.14 8.60
CA VAL A 141 -1.24 0.15 8.95
C VAL A 141 -1.20 1.27 9.98
N SER A 142 -1.79 2.39 9.67
CA SER A 142 -1.95 3.49 10.63
C SER A 142 -2.81 3.02 11.81
N HIS A 143 -2.56 3.55 13.01
CA HIS A 143 -3.42 3.31 14.17
C HIS A 143 -4.89 3.66 13.86
N TYR A 144 -5.12 4.67 13.03
CA TYR A 144 -6.45 5.08 12.57
C TYR A 144 -7.17 4.04 11.71
N ASP A 145 -6.43 3.18 10.98
CA ASP A 145 -7.01 2.11 10.16
C ASP A 145 -7.41 0.87 11.00
N ARG A 146 -6.91 0.75 12.23
CA ARG A 146 -7.18 -0.37 13.15
C ARG A 146 -8.35 -0.15 14.08
N ASP A 147 -8.75 1.09 14.29
CA ASP A 147 -9.80 1.41 15.25
C ASP A 147 -11.16 1.53 14.54
N PRO A 148 -12.09 0.56 14.74
CA PRO A 148 -13.43 0.62 14.17
C PRO A 148 -14.23 1.85 14.62
N TYR A 149 -13.82 2.45 15.74
CA TYR A 149 -14.49 3.63 16.28
C TYR A 149 -14.37 4.87 15.39
N TRP A 150 -13.28 4.98 14.59
CA TRP A 150 -13.06 6.15 13.73
C TRP A 150 -13.74 6.07 12.36
N ARG A 151 -14.26 4.89 11.97
CA ARG A 151 -14.98 4.73 10.70
C ARG A 151 -16.40 5.32 10.67
N GLY A 152 -16.90 5.84 11.79
CA GLY A 152 -18.29 6.25 11.96
C GLY A 152 -18.55 7.70 12.29
N TYR A 153 -17.53 8.57 12.31
CA TYR A 153 -17.79 9.99 12.53
C TYR A 153 -17.95 10.72 11.19
N PRO A 154 -19.17 11.13 10.80
CA PRO A 154 -19.32 12.07 9.72
C PRO A 154 -18.68 13.38 10.16
N TYR A 155 -17.70 13.86 9.40
CA TYR A 155 -17.24 15.23 9.52
C TYR A 155 -18.40 16.13 9.10
N TYR A 156 -19.09 16.69 10.05
CA TYR A 156 -19.96 17.83 9.79
C TYR A 156 -19.08 19.06 9.61
N TYR A 157 -18.94 19.50 8.36
CA TYR A 157 -18.49 20.86 8.08
C TYR A 157 -19.64 21.78 8.45
N ASP A 158 -19.45 22.59 9.49
CA ASP A 158 -20.35 23.72 9.69
C ASP A 158 -19.98 24.82 8.67
N HIS A 159 -20.93 25.75 8.50
CA HIS A 159 -20.87 26.79 7.47
C HIS A 159 -19.67 27.77 7.64
N PHE A 160 -18.85 27.64 8.66
CA PHE A 160 -17.71 28.50 8.99
C PHE A 160 -16.34 27.82 8.88
N GLY A 161 -16.25 26.58 8.45
CA GLY A 161 -14.99 25.90 8.13
C GLY A 161 -14.14 25.48 9.35
N TYR A 162 -14.65 25.54 10.55
CA TYR A 162 -14.00 25.02 11.75
C TYR A 162 -14.59 23.66 12.13
N GLY A 163 -13.81 22.59 11.90
CA GLY A 163 -14.21 21.26 12.30
C GLY A 163 -14.12 21.08 13.82
N VAL A 164 -15.23 21.10 14.51
CA VAL A 164 -15.33 20.74 15.95
C VAL A 164 -15.85 19.31 16.06
N SER A 165 -15.04 18.41 16.61
CA SER A 165 -15.47 17.07 17.00
C SER A 165 -16.10 17.13 18.39
N TYR A 166 -17.42 16.90 18.47
CA TYR A 166 -18.08 16.71 19.76
C TYR A 166 -18.14 15.23 20.11
N PRO A 167 -17.66 14.80 21.27
CA PRO A 167 -17.91 13.45 21.77
C PRO A 167 -19.39 13.33 22.15
N TYR A 168 -20.13 12.55 21.40
CA TYR A 168 -21.52 12.21 21.71
C TYR A 168 -21.54 11.29 22.94
N TRP A 169 -21.82 11.84 24.13
CA TRP A 169 -22.19 11.08 25.29
C TRP A 169 -23.58 10.49 25.07
N ARG A 170 -23.65 9.24 24.63
CA ARG A 170 -24.88 8.48 24.60
C ARG A 170 -25.19 8.05 26.03
N SER A 171 -25.92 8.89 26.76
CA SER A 171 -26.52 8.51 28.03
C SER A 171 -27.55 7.39 27.77
N ARG A 172 -27.15 6.19 28.19
CA ARG A 172 -28.01 5.01 28.18
C ARG A 172 -28.95 5.09 29.37
N TRP A 173 -30.07 5.79 29.21
CA TRP A 173 -31.16 5.68 30.15
C TRP A 173 -31.88 4.36 29.92
N HIS A 174 -31.65 3.40 30.81
CA HIS A 174 -32.52 2.26 31.02
C HIS A 174 -33.78 2.75 31.71
N TYR A 175 -34.86 2.86 30.97
CA TYR A 175 -36.16 2.84 31.58
C TYR A 175 -36.64 1.39 31.64
N GLY A 176 -36.47 0.78 32.79
CA GLY A 176 -37.26 -0.37 33.20
C GLY A 176 -38.69 0.08 33.46
N ARG A 177 -39.63 -0.56 32.84
CA ARG A 177 -41.02 -0.62 33.32
C ARG A 177 -41.55 -2.02 33.06
N GLY A 178 -41.63 -2.79 34.13
CA GLY A 178 -42.50 -3.91 34.19
C GLY A 178 -43.93 -3.44 34.43
N TYR A 179 -44.89 -4.14 33.94
CA TYR A 179 -46.26 -4.36 34.43
C TYR A 179 -46.77 -5.67 33.83
N TYR A 180 -46.96 -6.65 34.66
CA TYR A 180 -48.27 -7.28 35.10
C TYR A 180 -49.24 -7.52 33.98
N TRP A 181 -49.56 -8.72 33.70
CA TRP A 181 -50.66 -9.65 33.93
C TRP A 181 -50.34 -11.01 33.38
#